data_afd3d6530cc84fa6df925647148f511a
#
_entry.id   afd3d6530cc84fa6df925647148f511a
#
_cell.length_a   1.000
_cell.length_b   1.000
_cell.length_c   1.000
_cell.angle_alpha   90.00
_cell.angle_beta   90.00
_cell.angle_gamma   90.00
#
_symmetry.space_group_name_H-M   'P 1'
#
loop_
_entity.id
_entity.type
_entity.pdbx_description
1 polymer ?
#
loop_
_entity_poly.entity_id
_entity_poly.type
_entity_poly.pdbx_seq_one_letter_code
_entity_poly.pdbx_strand_id
1 'polypeptide(L)'
;MQIIMGLIGMVVLLAIAVLLSSNRKAINLRTVLGAWIIQVGIGALILYVPAGRTALLAMSNGVANVIAYGNEGIGFIFGGLVSDKMFEVFGGGGFVFALRVLPVIVFFSSLIAVLYYLGIMQFVIRILGGALRAVLKTSRTESLSATANIFVGQTEAPLVVRPYIATMTRSELFAVMCGGLASVAGSVLAGYAQMGVPLEYLIAASFMAAPGGLLFAKI
;
A
#
# COMPACT_ATOMS: atom_id res chain seq x y z
N MET A 1 15.33 20.76 14.17
CA MET A 1 15.19 21.22 12.77
C MET A 1 14.38 20.26 11.90
N GLN A 2 14.68 18.96 11.85
CA GLN A 2 14.00 17.99 10.96
C GLN A 2 12.48 17.89 11.22
N ILE A 3 12.03 17.85 12.48
CA ILE A 3 10.61 17.77 12.83
C ILE A 3 9.82 19.00 12.34
N ILE A 4 10.41 20.18 12.53
CA ILE A 4 9.78 21.46 12.10
C ILE A 4 9.67 21.50 10.58
N MET A 5 10.70 21.08 9.86
CA MET A 5 10.69 20.98 8.40
C MET A 5 9.62 19.97 7.93
N GLY A 6 9.48 18.83 8.62
CA GLY A 6 8.43 17.86 8.31
C GLY A 6 7.02 18.41 8.50
N LEU A 7 6.77 19.13 9.60
CA LEU A 7 5.49 19.78 9.87
C LEU A 7 5.17 20.86 8.82
N ILE A 8 6.15 21.71 8.49
CA ILE A 8 6.00 22.73 7.44
C ILE A 8 5.69 22.04 6.10
N GLY A 9 6.41 20.96 5.74
CA GLY A 9 6.16 20.22 4.51
C GLY A 9 4.73 19.67 4.43
N MET A 10 4.21 19.08 5.52
CA MET A 10 2.83 18.61 5.57
C MET A 10 1.82 19.74 5.37
N VAL A 11 2.01 20.87 6.04
CA VAL A 11 1.14 22.06 5.90
C VAL A 11 1.17 22.59 4.47
N VAL A 12 2.36 22.68 3.86
CA VAL A 12 2.52 23.15 2.47
C VAL A 12 1.81 22.22 1.49
N LEU A 13 1.96 20.91 1.63
CA LEU A 13 1.28 19.93 0.76
C LEU A 13 -0.24 20.03 0.88
N LEU A 14 -0.78 20.14 2.10
CA LEU A 14 -2.22 20.33 2.31
C LEU A 14 -2.70 21.67 1.76
N ALA A 15 -1.92 22.74 1.92
CA ALA A 15 -2.25 24.05 1.35
C ALA A 15 -2.30 24.00 -0.18
N ILE A 16 -1.34 23.33 -0.83
CA ILE A 16 -1.36 23.11 -2.29
C ILE A 16 -2.61 22.36 -2.71
N ALA A 17 -2.99 21.28 -1.99
CA ALA A 17 -4.20 20.54 -2.29
C ALA A 17 -5.45 21.41 -2.20
N VAL A 18 -5.58 22.23 -1.14
CA VAL A 18 -6.70 23.18 -0.98
C VAL A 18 -6.71 24.25 -2.08
N LEU A 19 -5.54 24.71 -2.51
CA LEU A 19 -5.43 25.69 -3.60
C LEU A 19 -5.90 25.10 -4.94
N LEU A 20 -5.61 23.82 -5.20
CA LEU A 20 -6.00 23.11 -6.41
C LEU A 20 -7.42 22.57 -6.34
N SER A 21 -8.09 22.61 -5.20
CA SER A 21 -9.45 22.13 -5.01
C SER A 21 -10.46 22.86 -5.91
N SER A 22 -11.27 22.09 -6.61
CA SER A 22 -12.35 22.61 -7.48
C SER A 22 -13.48 23.28 -6.70
N ASN A 23 -13.73 22.88 -5.46
CA ASN A 23 -14.76 23.47 -4.60
C ASN A 23 -14.36 23.45 -3.12
N ARG A 24 -13.61 24.47 -2.73
CA ARG A 24 -13.10 24.64 -1.36
C ARG A 24 -14.18 24.67 -0.28
N LYS A 25 -15.41 25.12 -0.61
CA LYS A 25 -16.51 25.19 0.34
C LYS A 25 -17.17 23.82 0.61
N ALA A 26 -16.97 22.86 -0.29
CA ALA A 26 -17.49 21.50 -0.15
C ALA A 26 -16.55 20.55 0.61
N ILE A 27 -15.36 21.01 1.00
CA ILE A 27 -14.38 20.21 1.74
C ILE A 27 -14.99 19.77 3.08
N ASN A 28 -15.12 18.47 3.28
CA ASN A 28 -15.63 17.91 4.52
C ASN A 28 -14.48 17.75 5.52
N LEU A 29 -14.35 18.73 6.43
CA LEU A 29 -13.30 18.75 7.45
C LEU A 29 -13.25 17.46 8.30
N ARG A 30 -14.41 16.82 8.56
CA ARG A 30 -14.46 15.58 9.31
C ARG A 30 -13.73 14.45 8.58
N THR A 31 -13.95 14.31 7.28
CA THR A 31 -13.31 13.28 6.45
C THR A 31 -11.82 13.56 6.31
N VAL A 32 -11.46 14.80 6.02
CA VAL A 32 -10.06 15.22 5.84
C VAL A 32 -9.26 15.08 7.14
N LEU A 33 -9.76 15.63 8.25
CA LEU A 33 -9.10 15.50 9.56
C LEU A 33 -9.07 14.04 10.04
N GLY A 34 -10.16 13.29 9.83
CA GLY A 34 -10.22 11.88 10.16
C GLY A 34 -9.18 11.06 9.40
N ALA A 35 -9.04 11.28 8.10
CA ALA A 35 -8.03 10.61 7.28
C ALA A 35 -6.60 10.99 7.71
N TRP A 36 -6.36 12.27 8.00
CA TRP A 36 -5.08 12.75 8.51
C TRP A 36 -4.73 12.13 9.88
N ILE A 37 -5.70 12.11 10.81
CA ILE A 37 -5.52 11.50 12.14
C ILE A 37 -5.22 10.00 12.03
N ILE A 38 -5.91 9.27 11.15
CA ILE A 38 -5.63 7.85 10.92
C ILE A 38 -4.23 7.68 10.36
N GLN A 39 -3.84 8.46 9.35
CA GLN A 39 -2.53 8.35 8.72
C GLN A 39 -1.40 8.64 9.71
N VAL A 40 -1.48 9.75 10.45
CA VAL A 40 -0.51 10.12 11.48
C VAL A 40 -0.55 9.14 12.64
N GLY A 41 -1.76 8.70 13.02
CA GLY A 41 -1.97 7.72 14.10
C GLY A 41 -1.34 6.36 13.80
N ILE A 42 -1.46 5.85 12.58
CA ILE A 42 -0.77 4.63 12.15
C ILE A 42 0.76 4.83 12.23
N GLY A 43 1.28 5.95 11.70
CA GLY A 43 2.70 6.26 11.78
C GLY A 43 3.20 6.36 13.23
N ALA A 44 2.47 7.08 14.08
CA ALA A 44 2.81 7.22 15.50
C ALA A 44 2.75 5.88 16.26
N LEU A 45 1.72 5.07 16.00
CA LEU A 45 1.56 3.74 16.60
C LEU A 45 2.75 2.83 16.25
N ILE A 46 3.21 2.87 15.01
CA ILE A 46 4.32 2.05 14.53
C ILE A 46 5.66 2.53 15.08
N LEU A 47 5.87 3.85 15.12
CA LEU A 47 7.17 4.42 15.50
C LEU A 47 7.36 4.53 17.02
N TYR A 48 6.30 4.83 17.78
CA TYR A 48 6.42 5.21 19.19
C TYR A 48 5.76 4.22 20.15
N VAL A 49 4.83 3.35 19.69
CA VAL A 49 4.12 2.41 20.56
C VAL A 49 4.70 1.00 20.42
N PRO A 50 5.28 0.39 21.48
CA PRO A 50 5.90 -0.94 21.38
C PRO A 50 4.95 -2.02 20.86
N ALA A 51 3.69 -1.99 21.27
CA ALA A 51 2.68 -2.94 20.79
C ALA A 51 2.41 -2.83 19.29
N GLY A 52 2.35 -1.60 18.75
CA GLY A 52 2.22 -1.35 17.31
C GLY A 52 3.41 -1.86 16.53
N ARG A 53 4.61 -1.61 17.03
CA ARG A 53 5.85 -2.12 16.44
C ARG A 53 5.89 -3.65 16.44
N THR A 54 5.52 -4.29 17.54
CA THR A 54 5.48 -5.75 17.65
C THR A 54 4.47 -6.35 16.66
N ALA A 55 3.28 -5.76 16.55
CA ALA A 55 2.28 -6.20 15.58
C ALA A 55 2.79 -6.05 14.13
N LEU A 56 3.42 -4.93 13.81
CA LEU A 56 4.00 -4.70 12.49
C LEU A 56 5.11 -5.70 12.18
N LEU A 57 6.01 -5.97 13.13
CA LEU A 57 7.07 -6.97 12.98
C LEU A 57 6.49 -8.38 12.78
N ALA A 58 5.44 -8.74 13.49
CA ALA A 58 4.77 -10.03 13.30
C ALA A 58 4.18 -10.15 11.87
N MET A 59 3.52 -9.10 11.37
CA MET A 59 3.05 -9.04 9.98
C MET A 59 4.20 -9.12 8.98
N SER A 60 5.26 -8.36 9.21
CA SER A 60 6.45 -8.34 8.37
C SER A 60 7.10 -9.72 8.30
N ASN A 61 7.25 -10.40 9.43
CA ASN A 61 7.80 -11.76 9.46
C ASN A 61 6.90 -12.76 8.72
N GLY A 62 5.57 -12.62 8.85
CA GLY A 62 4.63 -13.41 8.07
C GLY A 62 4.82 -13.26 6.56
N VAL A 63 4.92 -12.01 6.09
CA VAL A 63 5.17 -11.72 4.67
C VAL A 63 6.56 -12.16 4.24
N ALA A 64 7.59 -11.98 5.09
CA ALA A 64 8.95 -12.45 4.82
C ALA A 64 9.02 -13.96 4.64
N ASN A 65 8.29 -14.73 5.45
CA ASN A 65 8.19 -16.18 5.29
C ASN A 65 7.55 -16.57 3.95
N VAL A 66 6.52 -15.85 3.53
CA VAL A 66 5.89 -16.08 2.21
C VAL A 66 6.88 -15.77 1.08
N ILE A 67 7.67 -14.69 1.20
CA ILE A 67 8.74 -14.36 0.25
C ILE A 67 9.78 -15.49 0.21
N ALA A 68 10.15 -16.05 1.36
CA ALA A 68 11.12 -17.13 1.45
C ALA A 68 10.68 -18.36 0.66
N TYR A 69 9.40 -18.78 0.76
CA TYR A 69 8.86 -19.85 -0.07
C TYR A 69 8.92 -19.54 -1.58
N GLY A 70 8.66 -18.29 -1.96
CA GLY A 70 8.86 -17.83 -3.35
C GLY A 70 10.31 -17.96 -3.80
N ASN A 71 11.26 -17.59 -2.93
CA ASN A 71 12.69 -17.69 -3.21
C ASN A 71 13.17 -19.13 -3.37
N GLU A 72 12.60 -20.09 -2.62
CA GLU A 72 12.90 -21.52 -2.82
C GLU A 72 12.51 -21.98 -4.23
N GLY A 73 11.31 -21.60 -4.70
CA GLY A 73 10.88 -21.87 -6.07
C GLY A 73 11.76 -21.20 -7.13
N ILE A 74 12.17 -19.98 -6.89
CA ILE A 74 13.09 -19.23 -7.77
C ILE A 74 14.47 -19.92 -7.80
N GLY A 75 14.96 -20.34 -6.64
CA GLY A 75 16.20 -21.12 -6.53
C GLY A 75 16.15 -22.44 -7.28
N PHE A 76 15.01 -23.12 -7.26
CA PHE A 76 14.80 -24.33 -8.04
C PHE A 76 14.85 -24.08 -9.56
N ILE A 77 14.26 -22.97 -10.04
CA ILE A 77 14.20 -22.65 -11.47
C ILE A 77 15.56 -22.15 -11.99
N PHE A 78 16.20 -21.23 -11.27
CA PHE A 78 17.39 -20.50 -11.73
C PHE A 78 18.70 -21.02 -11.12
N GLY A 79 18.65 -21.90 -10.13
CA GLY A 79 19.81 -22.55 -9.52
C GLY A 79 20.86 -21.54 -9.04
N GLY A 80 22.10 -21.76 -9.42
CA GLY A 80 23.25 -20.94 -9.03
C GLY A 80 23.17 -19.47 -9.45
N LEU A 81 22.36 -19.13 -10.45
CA LEU A 81 22.20 -17.75 -10.96
C LEU A 81 21.56 -16.80 -9.94
N VAL A 82 20.86 -17.32 -8.94
CA VAL A 82 20.24 -16.55 -7.86
C VAL A 82 20.91 -16.81 -6.51
N SER A 83 21.98 -17.59 -6.47
CA SER A 83 22.77 -17.85 -5.26
C SER A 83 23.72 -16.70 -4.93
N ASP A 84 24.25 -16.70 -3.70
CA ASP A 84 25.22 -15.69 -3.27
C ASP A 84 26.58 -15.82 -3.98
N LYS A 85 26.86 -16.97 -4.61
CA LYS A 85 28.03 -17.18 -5.46
C LYS A 85 28.13 -16.19 -6.62
N MET A 86 26.98 -15.65 -7.09
CA MET A 86 26.99 -14.61 -8.13
C MET A 86 27.68 -13.33 -7.67
N PHE A 87 27.61 -12.99 -6.37
CA PHE A 87 28.34 -11.85 -5.82
C PHE A 87 29.85 -12.12 -5.69
N GLU A 88 30.23 -13.38 -5.46
CA GLU A 88 31.65 -13.77 -5.43
C GLU A 88 32.29 -13.67 -6.82
N VAL A 89 31.53 -14.06 -7.88
CA VAL A 89 32.01 -14.06 -9.26
C VAL A 89 31.97 -12.67 -9.90
N PHE A 90 30.89 -11.92 -9.71
CA PHE A 90 30.61 -10.65 -10.41
C PHE A 90 30.64 -9.42 -9.49
N GLY A 91 30.96 -9.57 -8.20
CA GLY A 91 30.94 -8.48 -7.23
C GLY A 91 29.56 -7.79 -7.17
N GLY A 92 29.53 -6.46 -7.23
CA GLY A 92 28.27 -5.70 -7.23
C GLY A 92 27.32 -6.03 -8.40
N GLY A 93 27.83 -6.56 -9.50
CA GLY A 93 27.04 -7.04 -10.65
C GLY A 93 26.34 -8.39 -10.41
N GLY A 94 26.60 -9.06 -9.29
CA GLY A 94 25.94 -10.33 -8.91
C GLY A 94 24.45 -10.21 -8.60
N PHE A 95 23.91 -8.99 -8.41
CA PHE A 95 22.49 -8.74 -8.24
C PHE A 95 21.81 -8.58 -9.61
N VAL A 96 21.25 -9.67 -10.13
CA VAL A 96 20.49 -9.64 -11.40
C VAL A 96 19.02 -9.42 -11.12
N PHE A 97 18.52 -8.19 -11.34
CA PHE A 97 17.13 -7.78 -11.08
C PHE A 97 16.11 -8.71 -11.75
N ALA A 98 16.36 -9.09 -13.01
CA ALA A 98 15.46 -9.96 -13.77
C ALA A 98 15.28 -11.35 -13.16
N LEU A 99 16.28 -11.87 -12.46
CA LEU A 99 16.26 -13.21 -11.86
C LEU A 99 15.84 -13.20 -10.39
N ARG A 100 16.11 -12.11 -9.66
CA ARG A 100 15.83 -12.02 -8.22
C ARG A 100 14.53 -11.28 -7.91
N VAL A 101 14.18 -10.23 -8.65
CA VAL A 101 13.04 -9.35 -8.34
C VAL A 101 11.81 -9.71 -9.17
N LEU A 102 11.94 -9.83 -10.50
CA LEU A 102 10.76 -10.08 -11.35
C LEU A 102 10.02 -11.38 -11.01
N PRO A 103 10.69 -12.52 -10.73
CA PRO A 103 9.98 -13.74 -10.36
C PRO A 103 9.24 -13.64 -9.03
N VAL A 104 9.76 -12.87 -8.07
CA VAL A 104 9.06 -12.59 -6.79
C VAL A 104 7.77 -11.83 -7.05
N ILE A 105 7.79 -10.83 -7.95
CA ILE A 105 6.59 -10.09 -8.35
C ILE A 105 5.55 -11.03 -8.97
N VAL A 106 5.97 -11.91 -9.86
CA VAL A 106 5.08 -12.91 -10.49
C VAL A 106 4.50 -13.85 -9.43
N PHE A 107 5.32 -14.37 -8.52
CA PHE A 107 4.88 -15.21 -7.41
C PHE A 107 3.82 -14.54 -6.55
N PHE A 108 4.07 -13.30 -6.11
CA PHE A 108 3.12 -12.55 -5.30
C PHE A 108 1.82 -12.22 -6.04
N SER A 109 1.92 -11.84 -7.32
CA SER A 109 0.73 -11.59 -8.15
C SER A 109 -0.13 -12.84 -8.27
N SER A 110 0.50 -13.99 -8.49
CA SER A 110 -0.19 -15.30 -8.56
C SER A 110 -0.82 -15.67 -7.22
N LEU A 111 -0.10 -15.47 -6.10
CA LEU A 111 -0.61 -15.73 -4.75
C LEU A 111 -1.84 -14.85 -4.45
N ILE A 112 -1.76 -13.56 -4.74
CA ILE A 112 -2.88 -12.65 -4.56
C ILE A 112 -4.09 -13.07 -5.40
N ALA A 113 -3.87 -13.51 -6.65
CA ALA A 113 -4.94 -14.02 -7.51
C ALA A 113 -5.64 -15.25 -6.90
N VAL A 114 -4.87 -16.19 -6.33
CA VAL A 114 -5.41 -17.36 -5.61
C VAL A 114 -6.20 -16.91 -4.38
N LEU A 115 -5.70 -15.98 -3.57
CA LEU A 115 -6.40 -15.45 -2.40
C LEU A 115 -7.71 -14.74 -2.79
N TYR A 116 -7.74 -14.08 -3.95
CA TYR A 116 -8.97 -13.51 -4.52
C TYR A 116 -9.96 -14.61 -4.94
N TYR A 117 -9.49 -15.65 -5.61
CA TYR A 117 -10.34 -16.78 -6.01
C TYR A 117 -10.97 -17.47 -4.81
N LEU A 118 -10.22 -17.66 -3.73
CA LEU A 118 -10.68 -18.26 -2.46
C LEU A 118 -11.60 -17.33 -1.65
N GLY A 119 -11.78 -16.08 -2.04
CA GLY A 119 -12.62 -15.12 -1.33
C GLY A 119 -11.96 -14.48 -0.09
N ILE A 120 -10.74 -14.87 0.25
CA ILE A 120 -10.01 -14.36 1.43
C ILE A 120 -9.74 -12.87 1.30
N MET A 121 -9.26 -12.42 0.13
CA MET A 121 -8.98 -11.00 -0.09
C MET A 121 -10.24 -10.14 -0.03
N GLN A 122 -11.35 -10.59 -0.60
CA GLN A 122 -12.63 -9.87 -0.54
C GLN A 122 -13.12 -9.72 0.90
N PHE A 123 -12.92 -10.75 1.74
CA PHE A 123 -13.27 -10.70 3.15
C PHE A 123 -12.44 -9.66 3.89
N VAL A 124 -11.11 -9.67 3.72
CA VAL A 124 -10.18 -8.70 4.33
C VAL A 124 -10.50 -7.26 3.89
N ILE A 125 -10.64 -7.04 2.58
CA ILE A 125 -10.97 -5.71 2.03
C ILE A 125 -12.32 -5.21 2.55
N ARG A 126 -13.32 -6.08 2.71
CA ARG A 126 -14.63 -5.71 3.24
C ARG A 126 -14.56 -5.28 4.71
N ILE A 127 -13.79 -5.97 5.54
CA ILE A 127 -13.62 -5.62 6.96
C ILE A 127 -12.89 -4.29 7.09
N LEU A 128 -11.72 -4.16 6.47
CA LEU A 128 -10.90 -2.95 6.57
C LEU A 128 -11.59 -1.75 5.91
N GLY A 129 -12.20 -1.94 4.73
CA GLY A 129 -12.97 -0.90 4.05
C GLY A 129 -14.22 -0.50 4.83
N GLY A 130 -14.86 -1.45 5.52
CA GLY A 130 -15.96 -1.17 6.44
C GLY A 130 -15.54 -0.32 7.62
N ALA A 131 -14.41 -0.63 8.25
CA ALA A 131 -13.84 0.15 9.34
C ALA A 131 -13.47 1.57 8.88
N LEU A 132 -12.78 1.69 7.74
CA LEU A 132 -12.39 2.97 7.17
C LEU A 132 -13.62 3.84 6.85
N ARG A 133 -14.67 3.24 6.26
CA ARG A 133 -15.95 3.90 5.99
C ARG A 133 -16.63 4.40 7.26
N ALA A 134 -16.66 3.59 8.30
CA ALA A 134 -17.31 3.96 9.57
C ALA A 134 -16.66 5.19 10.21
N VAL A 135 -15.33 5.30 10.14
CA VAL A 135 -14.57 6.42 10.72
C VAL A 135 -14.65 7.65 9.82
N LEU A 136 -14.37 7.50 8.52
CA LEU A 136 -14.27 8.63 7.58
C LEU A 136 -15.60 9.06 7.00
N LYS A 137 -16.65 8.25 7.11
CA LYS A 137 -17.96 8.44 6.47
C LYS A 137 -17.89 8.62 4.94
N THR A 138 -16.87 8.03 4.34
CA THR A 138 -16.72 7.95 2.87
C THR A 138 -17.72 6.96 2.29
N SER A 139 -17.90 6.96 0.96
CA SER A 139 -18.77 5.98 0.31
C SER A 139 -18.19 4.56 0.43
N ARG A 140 -19.05 3.56 0.20
CA ARG A 140 -18.62 2.16 0.23
C ARG A 140 -17.57 1.88 -0.84
N THR A 141 -17.75 2.41 -2.01
CA THR A 141 -16.89 2.23 -3.18
C THR A 141 -15.51 2.86 -2.96
N GLU A 142 -15.45 4.07 -2.42
CA GLU A 142 -14.21 4.76 -2.07
C GLU A 142 -13.40 3.98 -1.03
N SER A 143 -14.06 3.58 0.06
CA SER A 143 -13.40 2.85 1.15
C SER A 143 -12.91 1.47 0.71
N LEU A 144 -13.69 0.74 -0.10
CA LEU A 144 -13.30 -0.56 -0.64
C LEU A 144 -12.10 -0.42 -1.60
N SER A 145 -12.12 0.56 -2.50
CA SER A 145 -11.02 0.79 -3.43
C SER A 145 -9.74 1.21 -2.72
N ALA A 146 -9.84 2.17 -1.77
CA ALA A 146 -8.69 2.60 -0.97
C ALA A 146 -8.07 1.45 -0.18
N THR A 147 -8.90 0.58 0.40
CA THR A 147 -8.42 -0.60 1.15
C THR A 147 -7.83 -1.66 0.22
N ALA A 148 -8.42 -1.88 -0.95
CA ALA A 148 -7.88 -2.81 -1.93
C ALA A 148 -6.46 -2.41 -2.37
N ASN A 149 -6.21 -1.12 -2.53
CA ASN A 149 -4.89 -0.58 -2.88
C ASN A 149 -3.78 -0.88 -1.86
N ILE A 150 -4.10 -1.29 -0.63
CA ILE A 150 -3.08 -1.75 0.34
C ILE A 150 -2.41 -3.03 -0.14
N PHE A 151 -3.15 -3.90 -0.82
CA PHE A 151 -2.74 -5.25 -1.16
C PHE A 151 -2.45 -5.44 -2.65
N VAL A 152 -3.22 -4.77 -3.50
CA VAL A 152 -3.15 -4.91 -4.96
C VAL A 152 -2.77 -3.60 -5.64
N GLY A 153 -2.36 -3.69 -6.88
CA GLY A 153 -1.93 -2.53 -7.65
C GLY A 153 -3.07 -1.61 -8.07
N GLN A 154 -2.67 -0.46 -8.57
CA GLN A 154 -3.57 0.57 -9.10
C GLN A 154 -4.47 0.08 -10.25
N THR A 155 -4.09 -0.99 -10.92
CA THR A 155 -4.85 -1.60 -12.03
C THR A 155 -5.90 -2.58 -11.52
N GLU A 156 -5.62 -3.29 -10.43
CA GLU A 156 -6.51 -4.31 -9.88
C GLU A 156 -7.52 -3.74 -8.86
N ALA A 157 -7.12 -2.75 -8.07
CA ALA A 157 -7.99 -2.18 -7.04
C ALA A 157 -9.31 -1.61 -7.58
N PRO A 158 -9.35 -0.89 -8.73
CA PRO A 158 -10.60 -0.45 -9.33
C PRO A 158 -11.52 -1.60 -9.77
N LEU A 159 -10.98 -2.81 -10.03
CA LEU A 159 -11.79 -3.96 -10.41
C LEU A 159 -12.72 -4.41 -9.28
N VAL A 160 -12.33 -4.20 -8.02
CA VAL A 160 -13.17 -4.49 -6.84
C VAL A 160 -14.46 -3.67 -6.84
N VAL A 161 -14.43 -2.47 -7.41
CA VAL A 161 -15.56 -1.54 -7.49
C VAL A 161 -16.11 -1.39 -8.90
N ARG A 162 -15.65 -2.18 -9.87
CA ARG A 162 -16.03 -2.13 -11.29
C ARG A 162 -17.55 -2.08 -11.52
N PRO A 163 -18.39 -2.89 -10.84
CA PRO A 163 -19.83 -2.86 -11.06
C PRO A 163 -20.48 -1.51 -10.73
N TYR A 164 -19.83 -0.69 -9.92
CA TYR A 164 -20.36 0.59 -9.44
C TYR A 164 -19.81 1.79 -10.21
N ILE A 165 -18.79 1.63 -11.06
CA ILE A 165 -18.11 2.73 -11.75
C ILE A 165 -19.07 3.59 -12.56
N ALA A 166 -20.03 2.98 -13.28
CA ALA A 166 -21.00 3.69 -14.10
C ALA A 166 -21.95 4.59 -13.30
N THR A 167 -22.14 4.30 -12.02
CA THR A 167 -23.05 5.02 -11.10
C THR A 167 -22.31 5.91 -10.11
N MET A 168 -21.00 5.93 -10.13
CA MET A 168 -20.17 6.75 -9.24
C MET A 168 -20.30 8.23 -9.55
N THR A 169 -20.29 9.04 -8.52
CA THR A 169 -20.09 10.49 -8.64
C THR A 169 -18.66 10.80 -9.09
N ARG A 170 -18.44 11.99 -9.64
CA ARG A 170 -17.07 12.44 -10.02
C ARG A 170 -16.11 12.41 -8.84
N SER A 171 -16.57 12.77 -7.62
CA SER A 171 -15.76 12.73 -6.40
C SER A 171 -15.37 11.31 -6.02
N GLU A 172 -16.27 10.34 -6.14
CA GLU A 172 -15.97 8.93 -5.87
C GLU A 172 -14.96 8.37 -6.88
N LEU A 173 -15.16 8.65 -8.16
CA LEU A 173 -14.24 8.23 -9.21
C LEU A 173 -12.85 8.84 -9.01
N PHE A 174 -12.80 10.12 -8.66
CA PHE A 174 -11.54 10.81 -8.35
C PHE A 174 -10.83 10.19 -7.14
N ALA A 175 -11.59 9.80 -6.09
CA ALA A 175 -11.02 9.11 -4.94
C ALA A 175 -10.42 7.74 -5.30
N VAL A 176 -11.06 6.98 -6.19
CA VAL A 176 -10.52 5.72 -6.71
C VAL A 176 -9.21 5.95 -7.46
N MET A 177 -9.13 6.99 -8.30
CA MET A 177 -7.92 7.35 -9.05
C MET A 177 -6.79 7.80 -8.12
N CYS A 178 -7.08 8.68 -7.15
CA CYS A 178 -6.10 9.14 -6.16
C CYS A 178 -5.56 7.97 -5.32
N GLY A 179 -6.43 7.04 -4.91
CA GLY A 179 -6.02 5.84 -4.18
C GLY A 179 -5.01 5.00 -4.95
N GLY A 180 -5.23 4.81 -6.25
CA GLY A 180 -4.29 4.11 -7.12
C GLY A 180 -2.94 4.79 -7.26
N LEU A 181 -2.92 6.13 -7.33
CA LEU A 181 -1.68 6.92 -7.44
C LEU A 181 -0.92 7.02 -6.10
N ALA A 182 -1.63 6.92 -4.97
CA ALA A 182 -1.04 7.04 -3.64
C ALA A 182 -0.42 5.74 -3.12
N SER A 183 -0.69 4.60 -3.75
CA SER A 183 -0.31 3.28 -3.27
C SER A 183 0.65 2.56 -4.20
N VAL A 184 1.33 1.55 -3.66
CA VAL A 184 2.21 0.64 -4.41
C VAL A 184 1.65 -0.78 -4.29
N ALA A 185 1.63 -1.51 -5.40
CA ALA A 185 1.14 -2.89 -5.42
C ALA A 185 1.91 -3.79 -4.44
N GLY A 186 1.19 -4.66 -3.73
CA GLY A 186 1.80 -5.60 -2.78
C GLY A 186 2.89 -6.48 -3.40
N SER A 187 2.71 -6.91 -4.65
CA SER A 187 3.73 -7.66 -5.39
C SER A 187 5.01 -6.83 -5.64
N VAL A 188 4.88 -5.53 -5.88
CA VAL A 188 6.03 -4.62 -6.07
C VAL A 188 6.73 -4.35 -4.73
N LEU A 189 5.99 -4.30 -3.62
CA LEU A 189 6.59 -4.20 -2.28
C LEU A 189 7.52 -5.39 -2.00
N ALA A 190 7.11 -6.60 -2.39
CA ALA A 190 7.97 -7.79 -2.28
C ALA A 190 9.26 -7.64 -3.11
N GLY A 191 9.17 -7.02 -4.30
CA GLY A 191 10.32 -6.65 -5.11
C GLY A 191 11.27 -5.68 -4.39
N TYR A 192 10.74 -4.61 -3.76
CA TYR A 192 11.56 -3.68 -2.97
C TYR A 192 12.23 -4.35 -1.77
N ALA A 193 11.54 -5.28 -1.11
CA ALA A 193 12.14 -6.06 -0.02
C ALA A 193 13.36 -6.87 -0.50
N GLN A 194 13.32 -7.45 -1.70
CA GLN A 194 14.47 -8.13 -2.32
C GLN A 194 15.63 -7.18 -2.65
N MET A 195 15.36 -5.90 -2.83
CA MET A 195 16.37 -4.86 -3.04
C MET A 195 16.99 -4.33 -1.74
N GLY A 196 16.56 -4.89 -0.58
CA GLY A 196 17.11 -4.57 0.74
C GLY A 196 16.33 -3.50 1.50
N VAL A 197 15.16 -3.07 1.03
CA VAL A 197 14.29 -2.16 1.80
C VAL A 197 13.63 -2.94 2.94
N PRO A 198 13.73 -2.49 4.20
CA PRO A 198 13.10 -3.19 5.32
C PRO A 198 11.58 -3.30 5.12
N LEU A 199 11.08 -4.53 5.17
CA LEU A 199 9.69 -4.88 4.84
C LEU A 199 8.68 -4.21 5.78
N GLU A 200 9.06 -3.96 7.02
CA GLU A 200 8.24 -3.26 8.02
C GLU A 200 7.83 -1.86 7.56
N TYR A 201 8.76 -1.08 6.99
CA TYR A 201 8.43 0.25 6.47
C TYR A 201 7.56 0.19 5.21
N LEU A 202 7.76 -0.81 4.37
CA LEU A 202 6.95 -1.01 3.17
C LEU A 202 5.49 -1.32 3.52
N ILE A 203 5.28 -2.21 4.49
CA ILE A 203 3.95 -2.55 4.99
C ILE A 203 3.30 -1.33 5.65
N ALA A 204 4.03 -0.63 6.52
CA ALA A 204 3.55 0.59 7.16
C ALA A 204 3.09 1.62 6.13
N ALA A 205 3.91 1.90 5.12
CA ALA A 205 3.60 2.83 4.05
C ALA A 205 2.34 2.43 3.27
N SER A 206 2.17 1.12 3.00
CA SER A 206 0.98 0.61 2.30
C SER A 206 -0.32 0.87 3.08
N PHE A 207 -0.32 0.63 4.40
CA PHE A 207 -1.48 0.93 5.25
C PHE A 207 -1.74 2.43 5.38
N MET A 208 -0.69 3.25 5.43
CA MET A 208 -0.81 4.72 5.48
C MET A 208 -1.27 5.33 4.14
N ALA A 209 -1.03 4.65 3.03
CA ALA A 209 -1.42 5.12 1.70
C ALA A 209 -2.95 5.19 1.52
N ALA A 210 -3.71 4.25 2.11
CA ALA A 210 -5.17 4.20 1.98
C ALA A 210 -5.87 5.47 2.54
N PRO A 211 -5.67 5.87 3.81
CA PRO A 211 -6.20 7.13 4.32
C PRO A 211 -5.55 8.34 3.64
N GLY A 212 -4.27 8.27 3.27
CA GLY A 212 -3.57 9.35 2.57
C GLY A 212 -4.18 9.68 1.21
N GLY A 213 -4.47 8.68 0.39
CA GLY A 213 -5.15 8.86 -0.89
C GLY A 213 -6.54 9.48 -0.74
N LEU A 214 -7.32 9.02 0.25
CA LEU A 214 -8.63 9.59 0.57
C LEU A 214 -8.53 11.03 1.10
N LEU A 215 -7.50 11.34 1.89
CA LEU A 215 -7.22 12.69 2.38
C LEU A 215 -7.15 13.69 1.23
N PHE A 216 -6.26 13.43 0.27
CA PHE A 216 -6.07 14.32 -0.88
C PHE A 216 -7.27 14.32 -1.84
N ALA A 217 -7.96 13.19 -2.00
CA ALA A 217 -9.13 13.11 -2.85
C ALA A 217 -10.36 13.85 -2.31
N LYS A 218 -10.40 14.14 -1.00
CA LYS A 218 -11.52 14.82 -0.33
C LYS A 218 -11.23 16.30 0.02
N ILE A 219 -10.09 16.79 -0.37
CA ILE A 219 -9.75 18.22 -0.41
C ILE A 219 -10.13 18.80 -1.78
#